data_dfa180324cf1341298e85cb513f517e2
#
_entry.id   dfa180324cf1341298e85cb513f517e2
#
_cell.length_a   1.000
_cell.length_b   1.000
_cell.length_c   1.000
_cell.angle_alpha   90.00
_cell.angle_beta   90.00
_cell.angle_gamma   90.00
#
_symmetry.space_group_name_H-M   'P 1'
#
loop_
_entity.id
_entity.type
_entity.pdbx_description
1 polymer ?
#
loop_
_entity_poly.entity_id
_entity_poly.type
_entity_poly.pdbx_seq_one_letter_code
_entity_poly.pdbx_strand_id
1 'polypeptide(L)'
;MIWINSIMDGAGLFVKYVGPVFLILELVKMVVTQKFRVMDFLLWGVFLFYLCCVFALVFLPLPSVEEALHLTRQVELMPMHCLSDVAEKPVRGTLLILFNILMTVPFGMFLRYYFGMDAKRVFLYSLALTTLIEFGQFSGLFFLFKGSYRLFEIDDLMLNTLGGMLGYLMTCKAEKWIPVLRKPYVTVKFMAAKA
;
A
#
# COMPACT_ATOMS: atom_id res chain seq x y z
N MET A 1 -13.43 1.54 15.08
CA MET A 1 -12.23 1.80 15.90
C MET A 1 -10.95 1.18 15.32
N ILE A 2 -10.94 -0.06 14.85
CA ILE A 2 -9.73 -0.75 14.34
C ILE A 2 -9.00 0.08 13.25
N TRP A 3 -9.70 0.61 12.28
CA TRP A 3 -9.13 1.38 11.16
C TRP A 3 -8.43 2.68 11.56
N ILE A 4 -8.99 3.38 12.54
CA ILE A 4 -8.38 4.63 13.03
C ILE A 4 -7.05 4.29 13.73
N ASN A 5 -7.02 3.23 14.52
CA ASN A 5 -5.79 2.78 15.18
C ASN A 5 -4.73 2.38 14.15
N SER A 6 -5.10 1.64 13.10
CA SER A 6 -4.15 1.26 12.04
C SER A 6 -3.58 2.48 11.29
N ILE A 7 -4.38 3.53 11.06
CA ILE A 7 -3.87 4.78 10.48
C ILE A 7 -2.92 5.49 11.45
N MET A 8 -3.24 5.51 12.74
CA MET A 8 -2.36 6.09 13.76
C MET A 8 -1.04 5.32 13.89
N ASP A 9 -1.11 3.99 13.85
CA ASP A 9 0.08 3.13 13.86
C ASP A 9 0.92 3.34 12.60
N GLY A 10 0.29 3.42 11.42
CA GLY A 10 0.94 3.75 10.17
C GLY A 10 1.62 5.13 10.18
N ALA A 11 0.94 6.13 10.74
CA ALA A 11 1.52 7.46 10.95
C ALA A 11 2.72 7.41 11.91
N GLY A 12 2.62 6.63 12.99
CA GLY A 12 3.73 6.40 13.91
C GLY A 12 4.93 5.74 13.24
N LEU A 13 4.72 4.71 12.41
CA LEU A 13 5.76 4.06 11.62
C LEU A 13 6.42 5.04 10.64
N PHE A 14 5.61 5.84 9.94
CA PHE A 14 6.12 6.83 9.01
C PHE A 14 6.98 7.87 9.73
N VAL A 15 6.47 8.49 10.78
CA VAL A 15 7.18 9.57 11.49
C VAL A 15 8.47 9.06 12.16
N LYS A 16 8.45 7.86 12.75
CA LYS A 16 9.61 7.35 13.50
C LYS A 16 10.69 6.75 12.63
N TYR A 17 10.34 6.09 11.51
CA TYR A 17 11.28 5.27 10.75
C TYR A 17 11.37 5.67 9.28
N VAL A 18 10.27 5.66 8.54
CA VAL A 18 10.28 5.82 7.08
C VAL A 18 10.52 7.28 6.69
N GLY A 19 9.86 8.22 7.35
CA GLY A 19 9.97 9.66 7.07
C GLY A 19 11.39 10.20 7.23
N PRO A 20 12.09 9.95 8.34
CA PRO A 20 13.49 10.37 8.50
C PRO A 20 14.42 9.81 7.42
N VAL A 21 14.28 8.52 7.09
CA VAL A 21 15.06 7.89 6.01
C VAL A 21 14.75 8.52 4.67
N PHE A 22 13.47 8.74 4.37
CA PHE A 22 13.03 9.41 3.14
C PHE A 22 13.61 10.82 3.04
N LEU A 23 13.58 11.61 4.11
CA LEU A 23 14.15 12.96 4.15
C LEU A 23 15.66 12.94 3.88
N ILE A 24 16.40 12.02 4.51
CA ILE A 24 17.83 11.86 4.28
C ILE A 24 18.12 11.54 2.80
N LEU A 25 17.40 10.59 2.23
CA LEU A 25 17.56 10.20 0.83
C LEU A 25 17.27 11.35 -0.14
N GLU A 26 16.21 12.13 0.10
CA GLU A 26 15.89 13.30 -0.72
C GLU A 26 16.92 14.43 -0.55
N LEU A 27 17.46 14.63 0.65
CA LEU A 27 18.57 15.57 0.87
C LEU A 27 19.84 15.15 0.12
N VAL A 28 20.23 13.88 0.21
CA VAL A 28 21.37 13.34 -0.53
C VAL A 28 21.17 13.51 -2.04
N LYS A 29 20.00 13.15 -2.54
CA LYS A 29 19.63 13.33 -3.95
C LYS A 29 19.70 14.79 -4.37
N MET A 30 19.21 15.72 -3.55
CA MET A 30 19.27 17.15 -3.79
C MET A 30 20.72 17.65 -3.88
N VAL A 31 21.60 17.23 -2.98
CA VAL A 31 23.01 17.60 -2.97
C VAL A 31 23.73 17.04 -4.20
N VAL A 32 23.50 15.77 -4.53
CA VAL A 32 24.17 15.12 -5.67
C VAL A 32 23.68 15.66 -7.02
N THR A 33 22.36 15.83 -7.17
CA THR A 33 21.78 16.23 -8.47
C THR A 33 21.67 17.74 -8.65
N GLN A 34 21.82 18.52 -7.58
CA GLN A 34 21.57 19.95 -7.51
C GLN A 34 20.17 20.34 -8.03
N LYS A 35 19.21 19.41 -7.91
CA LYS A 35 17.83 19.59 -8.35
C LYS A 35 16.88 19.10 -7.27
N PHE A 36 15.90 19.92 -6.94
CA PHE A 36 14.82 19.53 -6.05
C PHE A 36 13.46 19.70 -6.75
N ARG A 37 12.66 18.65 -6.72
CA ARG A 37 11.34 18.62 -7.37
C ARG A 37 10.28 18.45 -6.30
N VAL A 38 9.67 19.58 -5.91
CA VAL A 38 8.68 19.61 -4.81
C VAL A 38 7.56 18.60 -5.02
N MET A 39 7.05 18.49 -6.25
CA MET A 39 5.94 17.56 -6.54
C MET A 39 6.35 16.09 -6.38
N ASP A 40 7.57 15.73 -6.83
CA ASP A 40 8.07 14.35 -6.62
C ASP A 40 8.23 14.06 -5.12
N PHE A 41 8.78 15.01 -4.37
CA PHE A 41 8.92 14.90 -2.93
C PHE A 41 7.56 14.68 -2.24
N LEU A 42 6.55 15.48 -2.58
CA LEU A 42 5.21 15.34 -2.01
C LEU A 42 4.55 14.01 -2.40
N LEU A 43 4.62 13.63 -3.68
CA LEU A 43 4.03 12.37 -4.16
C LEU A 43 4.67 11.14 -3.51
N TRP A 44 6.00 11.11 -3.41
CA TRP A 44 6.69 10.01 -2.74
C TRP A 44 6.42 10.01 -1.23
N GLY A 45 6.39 11.18 -0.59
CA GLY A 45 6.05 11.29 0.83
C GLY A 45 4.66 10.74 1.14
N VAL A 46 3.65 11.16 0.37
CA VAL A 46 2.27 10.66 0.50
C VAL A 46 2.19 9.15 0.20
N PHE A 47 2.91 8.68 -0.82
CA PHE A 47 2.90 7.27 -1.18
C PHE A 47 3.56 6.39 -0.11
N LEU A 48 4.69 6.80 0.43
CA LEU A 48 5.35 6.09 1.53
C LEU A 48 4.52 6.11 2.81
N PHE A 49 3.89 7.24 3.13
CA PHE A 49 2.92 7.31 4.23
C PHE A 49 1.77 6.32 4.03
N TYR A 50 1.19 6.29 2.83
CA TYR A 50 0.16 5.33 2.48
C TYR A 50 0.64 3.88 2.66
N LEU A 51 1.85 3.52 2.19
CA LEU A 51 2.40 2.18 2.39
C LEU A 51 2.60 1.82 3.86
N CYS A 52 2.97 2.78 4.72
CA CYS A 52 3.03 2.58 6.17
C CYS A 52 1.63 2.28 6.76
N CYS A 53 0.60 2.99 6.28
CA CYS A 53 -0.78 2.72 6.71
C CYS A 53 -1.27 1.34 6.24
N VAL A 54 -0.95 0.94 5.00
CA VAL A 54 -1.25 -0.41 4.49
C VAL A 54 -0.54 -1.47 5.33
N PHE A 55 0.76 -1.28 5.60
CA PHE A 55 1.51 -2.20 6.45
C PHE A 55 0.89 -2.35 7.84
N ALA A 56 0.56 -1.23 8.48
CA ALA A 56 -0.08 -1.25 9.79
C ALA A 56 -1.45 -1.95 9.76
N LEU A 57 -2.25 -1.69 8.72
CA LEU A 57 -3.57 -2.30 8.55
C LEU A 57 -3.48 -3.82 8.39
N VAL A 58 -2.50 -4.29 7.63
CA VAL A 58 -2.35 -5.68 7.22
C VAL A 58 -1.63 -6.52 8.27
N PHE A 59 -0.61 -5.93 8.94
CA PHE A 59 0.28 -6.67 9.82
C PHE A 59 0.15 -6.33 11.31
N LEU A 60 -0.45 -5.20 11.68
CA LEU A 60 -0.61 -4.82 13.08
C LEU A 60 -2.05 -5.09 13.61
N PRO A 61 -2.22 -5.30 14.92
CA PRO A 61 -1.15 -5.53 15.91
C PRO A 61 -0.46 -6.88 15.70
N LEU A 62 0.81 -6.96 16.07
CA LEU A 62 1.54 -8.24 16.09
C LEU A 62 1.01 -9.11 17.24
N PRO A 63 1.04 -10.45 17.10
CA PRO A 63 0.63 -11.33 18.16
C PRO A 63 1.55 -11.17 19.38
N SER A 64 0.98 -11.33 20.58
CA SER A 64 1.76 -11.40 21.80
C SER A 64 2.66 -12.63 21.82
N VAL A 65 3.66 -12.66 22.70
CA VAL A 65 4.58 -13.81 22.82
C VAL A 65 3.81 -15.10 23.13
N GLU A 66 2.78 -15.02 23.95
CA GLU A 66 1.94 -16.16 24.33
C GLU A 66 1.11 -16.66 23.14
N GLU A 67 0.43 -15.76 22.42
CA GLU A 67 -0.32 -16.10 21.21
C GLU A 67 0.59 -16.71 20.14
N ALA A 68 1.80 -16.17 19.98
CA ALA A 68 2.77 -16.63 18.98
C ALA A 68 3.19 -18.10 19.16
N LEU A 69 3.13 -18.65 20.37
CA LEU A 69 3.45 -20.06 20.66
C LEU A 69 2.39 -21.03 20.12
N HIS A 70 1.14 -20.57 19.97
CA HIS A 70 -0.01 -21.38 19.58
C HIS A 70 -0.47 -21.15 18.14
N LEU A 71 0.27 -20.33 17.37
CA LEU A 71 -0.09 -20.05 15.99
C LEU A 71 -0.02 -21.30 15.12
N THR A 72 -1.08 -21.50 14.35
CA THR A 72 -1.17 -22.53 13.30
C THR A 72 -1.32 -21.85 11.94
N ARG A 73 -0.91 -22.54 10.88
CA ARG A 73 -1.12 -22.04 9.52
C ARG A 73 -2.55 -22.32 9.09
N GLN A 74 -3.24 -21.28 8.65
CA GLN A 74 -4.61 -21.36 8.16
C GLN A 74 -4.66 -20.83 6.74
N VAL A 75 -5.34 -21.55 5.85
CA VAL A 75 -5.44 -21.23 4.42
C VAL A 75 -6.86 -21.46 3.96
N GLU A 76 -7.44 -20.48 3.30
CA GLU A 76 -8.72 -20.57 2.61
C GLU A 76 -8.50 -20.38 1.10
N LEU A 77 -8.62 -21.49 0.37
CA LEU A 77 -8.41 -21.51 -1.09
C LEU A 77 -9.72 -21.53 -1.89
N MET A 78 -10.87 -21.48 -1.22
CA MET A 78 -12.15 -21.49 -1.92
C MET A 78 -12.44 -20.09 -2.47
N PRO A 79 -12.43 -19.90 -3.80
CA PRO A 79 -12.73 -18.61 -4.37
C PRO A 79 -14.17 -18.19 -4.07
N MET A 80 -14.38 -16.90 -3.86
CA MET A 80 -15.68 -16.31 -3.52
C MET A 80 -16.23 -16.72 -2.15
N HIS A 81 -15.39 -17.19 -1.22
CA HIS A 81 -15.78 -17.43 0.16
C HIS A 81 -16.29 -16.15 0.83
N CYS A 82 -15.78 -15.00 0.43
CA CYS A 82 -16.23 -13.68 0.87
C CYS A 82 -17.75 -13.44 0.65
N LEU A 83 -18.38 -14.11 -0.33
CA LEU A 83 -19.83 -14.03 -0.53
C LEU A 83 -20.61 -14.78 0.55
N SER A 84 -20.08 -15.88 1.08
CA SER A 84 -20.67 -16.58 2.22
C SER A 84 -20.57 -15.74 3.48
N ASP A 85 -19.45 -15.02 3.68
CA ASP A 85 -19.31 -14.07 4.79
C ASP A 85 -20.34 -12.94 4.73
N VAL A 86 -20.62 -12.44 3.52
CA VAL A 86 -21.69 -11.45 3.30
C VAL A 86 -23.06 -12.05 3.61
N ALA A 87 -23.32 -13.30 3.24
CA ALA A 87 -24.59 -13.97 3.53
C ALA A 87 -24.81 -14.19 5.04
N GLU A 88 -23.75 -14.58 5.77
CA GLU A 88 -23.83 -14.82 7.22
C GLU A 88 -23.83 -13.51 8.03
N LYS A 89 -22.97 -12.58 7.66
CA LYS A 89 -22.76 -11.29 8.36
C LYS A 89 -22.68 -10.13 7.36
N PRO A 90 -23.81 -9.66 6.80
CA PRO A 90 -23.85 -8.76 5.66
C PRO A 90 -23.00 -7.49 5.82
N VAL A 91 -23.10 -6.82 6.95
CA VAL A 91 -22.35 -5.58 7.18
C VAL A 91 -20.85 -5.84 7.25
N ARG A 92 -20.43 -6.87 8.01
CA ARG A 92 -19.01 -7.18 8.19
C ARG A 92 -18.39 -7.70 6.89
N GLY A 93 -19.04 -8.66 6.21
CA GLY A 93 -18.54 -9.23 4.97
C GLY A 93 -18.42 -8.17 3.86
N THR A 94 -19.45 -7.31 3.71
CA THR A 94 -19.38 -6.20 2.74
C THR A 94 -18.23 -5.23 3.05
N LEU A 95 -18.03 -4.91 4.33
CA LEU A 95 -16.91 -4.02 4.72
C LEU A 95 -15.56 -4.67 4.43
N LEU A 96 -15.37 -5.96 4.67
CA LEU A 96 -14.12 -6.66 4.36
C LEU A 96 -13.81 -6.59 2.86
N ILE A 97 -14.79 -6.91 1.99
CA ILE A 97 -14.64 -6.79 0.54
C ILE A 97 -14.26 -5.36 0.14
N LEU A 98 -15.01 -4.38 0.65
CA LEU A 98 -14.81 -2.98 0.31
C LEU A 98 -13.42 -2.48 0.74
N PHE A 99 -12.96 -2.89 1.92
CA PHE A 99 -11.66 -2.47 2.43
C PHE A 99 -10.50 -3.09 1.67
N ASN A 100 -10.56 -4.36 1.29
CA ASN A 100 -9.54 -4.99 0.47
C ASN A 100 -9.41 -4.24 -0.87
N ILE A 101 -10.53 -3.94 -1.52
CA ILE A 101 -10.51 -3.17 -2.76
C ILE A 101 -9.94 -1.75 -2.51
N LEU A 102 -10.49 -1.01 -1.57
CA LEU A 102 -10.11 0.39 -1.34
C LEU A 102 -8.66 0.55 -0.90
N MET A 103 -8.12 -0.42 -0.16
CA MET A 103 -6.75 -0.41 0.32
C MET A 103 -5.75 -0.29 -0.83
N THR A 104 -5.98 -0.94 -1.96
CA THR A 104 -5.03 -0.99 -3.08
C THR A 104 -5.33 -0.02 -4.22
N VAL A 105 -6.49 0.67 -4.20
CA VAL A 105 -6.79 1.73 -5.17
C VAL A 105 -5.69 2.78 -5.27
N PRO A 106 -5.18 3.38 -4.16
CA PRO A 106 -4.12 4.40 -4.25
C PRO A 106 -2.81 3.85 -4.85
N PHE A 107 -2.52 2.56 -4.66
CA PHE A 107 -1.37 1.89 -5.27
C PHE A 107 -1.47 1.91 -6.80
N GLY A 108 -2.59 1.46 -7.35
CA GLY A 108 -2.83 1.47 -8.79
C GLY A 108 -2.83 2.88 -9.38
N MET A 109 -3.40 3.86 -8.65
CA MET A 109 -3.36 5.27 -9.02
C MET A 109 -1.91 5.78 -9.12
N PHE A 110 -1.07 5.48 -8.13
CA PHE A 110 0.32 5.90 -8.11
C PHE A 110 1.13 5.29 -9.25
N LEU A 111 0.98 3.98 -9.49
CA LEU A 111 1.66 3.28 -10.59
C LEU A 111 1.31 3.90 -11.95
N ARG A 112 0.03 4.21 -12.18
CA ARG A 112 -0.39 4.86 -13.43
C ARG A 112 0.07 6.30 -13.51
N TYR A 113 -0.17 7.08 -12.47
CA TYR A 113 0.08 8.51 -12.47
C TYR A 113 1.57 8.85 -12.51
N TYR A 114 2.36 8.21 -11.61
CA TYR A 114 3.77 8.55 -11.44
C TYR A 114 4.67 7.87 -12.48
N PHE A 115 4.46 6.57 -12.71
CA PHE A 115 5.28 5.79 -13.63
C PHE A 115 4.71 5.67 -15.05
N GLY A 116 3.47 6.10 -15.28
CA GLY A 116 2.82 5.98 -16.59
C GLY A 116 2.58 4.55 -17.04
N MET A 117 2.46 3.62 -16.09
CA MET A 117 2.33 2.19 -16.39
C MET A 117 1.04 1.88 -17.13
N ASP A 118 1.09 0.89 -18.03
CA ASP A 118 -0.06 0.33 -18.71
C ASP A 118 -0.86 -0.64 -17.81
N ALA A 119 -2.03 -1.05 -18.26
CA ALA A 119 -2.92 -1.93 -17.50
C ALA A 119 -2.26 -3.25 -17.09
N LYS A 120 -1.46 -3.86 -18.00
CA LYS A 120 -0.79 -5.13 -17.74
C LYS A 120 0.23 -5.01 -16.61
N ARG A 121 1.04 -3.94 -16.63
CA ARG A 121 2.03 -3.70 -15.58
C ARG A 121 1.36 -3.40 -14.25
N VAL A 122 0.33 -2.55 -14.23
CA VAL A 122 -0.42 -2.26 -13.00
C VAL A 122 -1.05 -3.53 -12.43
N PHE A 123 -1.64 -4.38 -13.28
CA PHE A 123 -2.16 -5.69 -12.85
C PHE A 123 -1.07 -6.55 -12.19
N LEU A 124 0.08 -6.71 -12.87
CA LEU A 124 1.18 -7.54 -12.35
C LEU A 124 1.77 -7.00 -11.03
N TYR A 125 1.95 -5.69 -10.92
CA TYR A 125 2.46 -5.08 -9.69
C TYR A 125 1.44 -5.13 -8.55
N SER A 126 0.14 -4.98 -8.85
CA SER A 126 -0.92 -5.14 -7.85
C SER A 126 -1.00 -6.59 -7.36
N LEU A 127 -0.94 -7.56 -8.28
CA LEU A 127 -0.89 -8.98 -7.93
C LEU A 127 0.37 -9.32 -7.11
N ALA A 128 1.53 -8.76 -7.46
CA ALA A 128 2.76 -8.97 -6.71
C ALA A 128 2.69 -8.38 -5.30
N LEU A 129 2.13 -7.17 -5.15
CA LEU A 129 1.93 -6.53 -3.84
C LEU A 129 1.03 -7.40 -2.95
N THR A 130 -0.13 -7.81 -3.47
CA THR A 130 -1.07 -8.61 -2.66
C THR A 130 -0.50 -9.99 -2.35
N THR A 131 0.21 -10.64 -3.29
CA THR A 131 0.92 -11.89 -3.02
C THR A 131 1.97 -11.73 -1.92
N LEU A 132 2.69 -10.61 -1.91
CA LEU A 132 3.67 -10.31 -0.84
C LEU A 132 2.98 -10.13 0.51
N ILE A 133 1.83 -9.47 0.54
CA ILE A 133 1.02 -9.29 1.76
C ILE A 133 0.56 -10.66 2.28
N GLU A 134 -0.10 -11.44 1.43
CA GLU A 134 -0.62 -12.76 1.80
C GLU A 134 0.50 -13.74 2.22
N PHE A 135 1.62 -13.71 1.49
CA PHE A 135 2.79 -14.49 1.88
C PHE A 135 3.36 -14.06 3.25
N GLY A 136 3.39 -12.76 3.51
CA GLY A 136 3.82 -12.23 4.81
C GLY A 136 2.90 -12.69 5.95
N GLN A 137 1.60 -12.71 5.73
CA GLN A 137 0.60 -13.19 6.70
C GLN A 137 0.70 -14.70 6.91
N PHE A 138 0.74 -15.48 5.83
CA PHE A 138 0.86 -16.94 5.85
C PHE A 138 2.15 -17.42 6.51
N SER A 139 3.28 -16.77 6.19
CA SER A 139 4.58 -17.15 6.72
C SER A 139 4.83 -16.68 8.16
N GLY A 140 3.86 -16.01 8.78
CA GLY A 140 4.07 -15.42 10.11
C GLY A 140 5.06 -14.26 10.10
N LEU A 141 4.76 -13.24 9.29
CA LEU A 141 5.61 -12.07 9.05
C LEU A 141 7.03 -12.47 8.58
N PHE A 142 7.07 -13.13 7.42
CA PHE A 142 8.32 -13.59 6.78
C PHE A 142 9.16 -14.47 7.71
N PHE A 143 8.50 -15.44 8.38
CA PHE A 143 9.10 -16.42 9.30
C PHE A 143 9.58 -15.86 10.65
N LEU A 144 9.14 -14.64 11.02
CA LEU A 144 9.38 -14.11 12.36
C LEU A 144 8.60 -14.92 13.42
N PHE A 145 7.40 -15.39 13.06
CA PHE A 145 6.56 -16.25 13.88
C PHE A 145 6.48 -17.66 13.26
N LYS A 146 6.27 -18.69 14.10
CA LYS A 146 6.22 -20.10 13.65
C LYS A 146 4.97 -20.45 12.85
N GLY A 147 3.87 -19.71 13.01
CA GLY A 147 2.61 -19.91 12.32
C GLY A 147 2.01 -18.62 11.77
N SER A 148 0.93 -18.73 11.00
CA SER A 148 0.17 -17.60 10.51
C SER A 148 -0.71 -17.02 11.62
N TYR A 149 -0.70 -15.73 11.83
CA TYR A 149 -1.60 -15.04 12.74
C TYR A 149 -2.80 -14.40 12.02
N ARG A 150 -2.85 -14.53 10.73
CA ARG A 150 -4.01 -14.20 9.88
C ARG A 150 -4.24 -15.34 8.90
N LEU A 151 -5.49 -15.51 8.49
CA LEU A 151 -5.89 -16.47 7.48
C LEU A 151 -5.34 -15.99 6.11
N PHE A 152 -4.74 -16.90 5.35
CA PHE A 152 -4.42 -16.65 3.94
C PHE A 152 -5.69 -16.89 3.12
N GLU A 153 -6.12 -15.90 2.36
CA GLU A 153 -7.36 -15.98 1.56
C GLU A 153 -7.08 -15.66 0.09
N ILE A 154 -7.55 -16.54 -0.80
CA ILE A 154 -7.43 -16.30 -2.24
C ILE A 154 -8.31 -15.12 -2.67
N ASP A 155 -9.39 -14.85 -1.96
CA ASP A 155 -10.27 -13.71 -2.21
C ASP A 155 -9.56 -12.38 -2.00
N ASP A 156 -8.67 -12.29 -1.01
CA ASP A 156 -7.86 -11.09 -0.77
C ASP A 156 -6.90 -10.81 -1.93
N LEU A 157 -6.31 -11.86 -2.53
CA LEU A 157 -5.51 -11.72 -3.75
C LEU A 157 -6.34 -11.12 -4.90
N MET A 158 -7.57 -11.59 -5.08
CA MET A 158 -8.46 -11.13 -6.14
C MET A 158 -8.95 -9.70 -5.89
N LEU A 159 -9.45 -9.42 -4.68
CA LEU A 159 -10.03 -8.13 -4.31
C LEU A 159 -8.99 -7.00 -4.29
N ASN A 160 -7.81 -7.27 -3.73
CA ASN A 160 -6.72 -6.32 -3.72
C ASN A 160 -6.19 -6.03 -5.15
N THR A 161 -6.06 -7.07 -6.00
CA THR A 161 -5.66 -6.86 -7.40
C THR A 161 -6.70 -6.04 -8.15
N LEU A 162 -8.00 -6.33 -7.93
CA LEU A 162 -9.09 -5.55 -8.48
C LEU A 162 -9.03 -4.08 -8.06
N GLY A 163 -8.75 -3.82 -6.79
CA GLY A 163 -8.57 -2.46 -6.26
C GLY A 163 -7.48 -1.69 -7.00
N GLY A 164 -6.32 -2.30 -7.20
CA GLY A 164 -5.24 -1.71 -8.00
C GLY A 164 -5.66 -1.39 -9.44
N MET A 165 -6.44 -2.28 -10.08
CA MET A 165 -6.97 -2.04 -11.42
C MET A 165 -8.02 -0.92 -11.45
N LEU A 166 -8.85 -0.82 -10.42
CA LEU A 166 -9.78 0.31 -10.29
C LEU A 166 -9.03 1.63 -10.15
N GLY A 167 -7.96 1.66 -9.36
CA GLY A 167 -7.08 2.82 -9.23
C GLY A 167 -6.46 3.25 -10.57
N TYR A 168 -5.99 2.29 -11.37
CA TYR A 168 -5.54 2.52 -12.74
C TYR A 168 -6.63 3.16 -13.60
N LEU A 169 -7.84 2.59 -13.61
CA LEU A 169 -8.94 3.08 -14.42
C LEU A 169 -9.40 4.48 -14.00
N MET A 170 -9.45 4.75 -12.69
CA MET A 170 -9.76 6.08 -12.15
C MET A 170 -8.76 7.11 -12.64
N THR A 171 -7.46 6.79 -12.60
CA THR A 171 -6.41 7.70 -13.07
C THR A 171 -6.49 7.91 -14.58
N CYS A 172 -6.74 6.88 -15.39
CA CYS A 172 -6.94 7.03 -16.84
C CYS A 172 -8.14 7.94 -17.17
N LYS A 173 -9.22 7.89 -16.39
CA LYS A 173 -10.35 8.81 -16.54
C LYS A 173 -9.98 10.23 -16.13
N ALA A 174 -9.31 10.39 -14.98
CA ALA A 174 -8.88 11.69 -14.47
C ALA A 174 -7.89 12.39 -15.43
N GLU A 175 -6.98 11.66 -16.05
CA GLU A 175 -6.03 12.20 -17.05
C GLU A 175 -6.72 12.82 -18.27
N LYS A 176 -7.92 12.36 -18.63
CA LYS A 176 -8.71 12.94 -19.72
C LYS A 176 -9.29 14.30 -19.36
N TRP A 177 -9.64 14.50 -18.10
CA TRP A 177 -10.27 15.74 -17.60
C TRP A 177 -9.26 16.73 -17.05
N ILE A 178 -8.13 16.25 -16.54
CA ILE A 178 -7.09 17.05 -15.91
C ILE A 178 -5.73 16.74 -16.57
N PRO A 179 -5.47 17.29 -17.78
CA PRO A 179 -4.20 17.04 -18.53
C PRO A 179 -2.94 17.41 -17.75
N VAL A 180 -3.06 18.33 -16.77
CA VAL A 180 -1.96 18.80 -15.91
C VAL A 180 -1.39 17.67 -15.04
N LEU A 181 -2.14 16.61 -14.77
CA LEU A 181 -1.67 15.46 -13.99
C LEU A 181 -0.47 14.75 -14.65
N ARG A 182 -0.25 14.91 -15.96
CA ARG A 182 0.90 14.29 -16.66
C ARG A 182 2.24 15.04 -16.54
N LYS A 183 2.27 16.26 -15.99
CA LYS A 183 3.51 17.05 -15.89
C LYS A 183 3.64 17.73 -14.52
N PRO A 184 3.99 17.02 -13.47
CA PRO A 184 4.13 17.60 -12.13
C PRO A 184 5.49 18.29 -11.93
N TYR A 185 5.92 19.23 -12.81
CA TYR A 185 7.28 19.75 -12.74
C TYR A 185 7.36 21.24 -12.39
N VAL A 186 7.55 21.52 -11.11
CA VAL A 186 8.22 22.75 -10.68
C VAL A 186 9.64 22.37 -10.29
N THR A 187 10.63 22.68 -11.12
CA THR A 187 12.05 22.48 -10.76
C THR A 187 12.54 23.74 -10.08
N VAL A 188 12.84 23.66 -8.79
CA VAL A 188 13.56 24.73 -8.10
C VAL A 188 15.06 24.50 -8.34
N LYS A 189 15.68 25.36 -9.14
CA LYS A 189 17.14 25.39 -9.26
C LYS A 189 17.68 26.16 -8.06
N PHE A 190 18.47 25.53 -7.24
CA PHE A 190 19.29 26.26 -6.28
C PHE A 190 20.38 26.99 -7.07
N MET A 191 20.38 28.32 -7.03
CA MET A 191 21.52 29.08 -7.51
C MET A 191 22.70 28.70 -6.61
N ALA A 192 23.71 28.05 -7.20
CA ALA A 192 25.00 27.94 -6.55
C ALA A 192 25.49 29.38 -6.32
N ALA A 193 25.64 29.77 -5.06
CA ALA A 193 26.33 30.99 -4.72
C ALA A 193 27.72 30.90 -5.38
N LYS A 194 27.92 31.75 -6.41
CA LYS A 194 29.28 31.94 -6.94
C LYS A 194 30.11 32.53 -5.81
N ALA A 195 30.98 31.69 -5.22
CA ALA A 195 32.10 32.18 -4.45
C ALA A 195 33.14 32.79 -5.36
#